data_bd6cb93445a0e11d952e489182ab34c2
#
_entry.id   bd6cb93445a0e11d952e489182ab34c2
#
_cell.length_a   1.000
_cell.length_b   1.000
_cell.length_c   1.000
_cell.angle_alpha   90.00
_cell.angle_beta   90.00
_cell.angle_gamma   90.00
#
_symmetry.space_group_name_H-M   'P 1'
#
loop_
_entity.id
_entity.type
_entity.pdbx_description
1 polymer ?
#
loop_
_entity_poly.entity_id
_entity_poly.type
_entity_poly.pdbx_seq_one_letter_code
_entity_poly.pdbx_strand_id
1 'polypeptide(L)'
;MNRHMSARRRFVKAAMAAPYLERDEERELAVRWKEQQDNDALHKLTASHMRLVIALAARFNHYGLPMSDLIQEGHVGLLEAAARFEPEREVRFSTYATWWIRASIQDYILRNWSIVRTGT
;
A
#
# COMPACT_ATOMS: atom_id res chain seq x y z
N MET A 1 -10.90 -12.73 -24.57
CA MET A 1 -10.36 -12.60 -23.22
C MET A 1 -9.78 -11.20 -23.01
N ASN A 2 -10.12 -10.58 -21.92
CA ASN A 2 -9.69 -9.21 -21.65
C ASN A 2 -8.27 -9.18 -21.07
N ARG A 3 -7.34 -8.55 -21.82
CA ARG A 3 -5.93 -8.46 -21.39
C ARG A 3 -5.75 -7.69 -20.08
N HIS A 4 -6.59 -6.66 -19.85
CA HIS A 4 -6.53 -5.89 -18.60
C HIS A 4 -6.89 -6.72 -17.38
N MET A 5 -7.90 -7.57 -17.50
CA MET A 5 -8.29 -8.47 -16.43
C MET A 5 -7.18 -9.47 -16.13
N SER A 6 -6.54 -9.98 -17.18
CA SER A 6 -5.42 -10.92 -17.02
C SER A 6 -4.23 -10.29 -16.32
N ALA A 7 -3.89 -9.04 -16.68
CA ALA A 7 -2.79 -8.30 -16.04
C ALA A 7 -3.12 -8.00 -14.58
N ARG A 8 -4.36 -7.60 -14.29
CA ARG A 8 -4.80 -7.33 -12.92
C ARG A 8 -4.75 -8.60 -12.07
N ARG A 9 -5.21 -9.73 -12.62
CA ARG A 9 -5.15 -11.01 -11.91
C ARG A 9 -3.73 -11.39 -11.58
N ARG A 10 -2.81 -11.22 -12.51
CA ARG A 10 -1.40 -11.54 -12.28
C ARG A 10 -0.80 -10.65 -11.21
N PHE A 11 -1.13 -9.36 -11.23
CA PHE A 11 -0.67 -8.43 -10.21
C PHE A 11 -1.16 -8.83 -8.83
N VAL A 12 -2.46 -9.07 -8.69
CA VAL A 12 -3.06 -9.46 -7.41
C VAL A 12 -2.50 -10.80 -6.94
N LYS A 13 -2.37 -11.76 -7.85
CA LYS A 13 -1.81 -13.06 -7.53
C LYS A 13 -0.37 -12.95 -7.03
N ALA A 14 0.45 -12.14 -7.70
CA ALA A 14 1.83 -11.90 -7.29
C ALA A 14 1.90 -11.24 -5.91
N ALA A 15 1.04 -10.24 -5.68
CA ALA A 15 0.98 -9.54 -4.40
C ALA A 15 0.57 -10.50 -3.27
N MET A 16 -0.42 -11.36 -3.54
CA MET A 16 -0.90 -12.32 -2.55
C MET A 16 0.07 -13.46 -2.31
N ALA A 17 0.93 -13.76 -3.30
CA ALA A 17 1.93 -14.82 -3.19
C ALA A 17 3.21 -14.35 -2.52
N ALA A 18 3.40 -13.03 -2.36
CA ALA A 18 4.60 -12.50 -1.72
C ALA A 18 4.69 -13.04 -0.28
N PRO A 19 5.87 -13.47 0.17
CA PRO A 19 5.99 -14.04 1.51
C PRO A 19 5.75 -13.00 2.59
N TYR A 20 5.16 -13.44 3.70
CA TYR A 20 5.06 -12.62 4.88
C TYR A 20 6.45 -12.46 5.50
N LEU A 21 6.71 -11.27 6.02
CA LEU A 21 7.97 -11.02 6.71
C LEU A 21 7.82 -11.31 8.20
N GLU A 22 8.78 -12.01 8.74
CA GLU A 22 8.90 -12.13 10.19
C GLU A 22 9.33 -10.79 10.78
N ARG A 23 9.07 -10.60 12.06
CA ARG A 23 9.35 -9.33 12.72
C ARG A 23 10.80 -8.88 12.55
N ASP A 24 11.75 -9.81 12.70
CA ASP A 24 13.16 -9.48 12.61
C ASP A 24 13.57 -9.12 11.19
N GLU A 25 13.04 -9.81 10.19
CA GLU A 25 13.29 -9.50 8.79
C GLU A 25 12.73 -8.14 8.41
N GLU A 26 11.51 -7.87 8.83
CA GLU A 26 10.85 -6.58 8.60
C GLU A 26 11.69 -5.44 9.18
N ARG A 27 12.14 -5.62 10.41
CA ARG A 27 12.96 -4.62 11.09
C ARG A 27 14.28 -4.39 10.37
N GLU A 28 14.93 -5.46 9.96
CA GLU A 28 16.20 -5.36 9.21
C GLU A 28 16.02 -4.58 7.91
N LEU A 29 14.97 -4.89 7.17
CA LEU A 29 14.70 -4.18 5.91
C LEU A 29 14.41 -2.70 6.16
N ALA A 30 13.63 -2.40 7.20
CA ALA A 30 13.30 -1.03 7.54
C ALA A 30 14.54 -0.24 7.97
N VAL A 31 15.43 -0.86 8.74
CA VAL A 31 16.68 -0.23 9.17
C VAL A 31 17.59 0.03 7.96
N ARG A 32 17.72 -0.95 7.07
CA ARG A 32 18.54 -0.78 5.86
C ARG A 32 18.02 0.33 4.97
N TRP A 33 16.71 0.41 4.84
CA TRP A 33 16.11 1.50 4.08
C TRP A 33 16.36 2.85 4.75
N LYS A 34 16.12 2.94 6.05
CA LYS A 34 16.25 4.19 6.80
C LYS A 34 17.69 4.70 6.85
N GLU A 35 18.64 3.82 7.15
CA GLU A 35 20.02 4.21 7.38
C GLU A 35 20.88 4.25 6.12
N GLN A 36 20.62 3.36 5.18
CA GLN A 36 21.46 3.20 3.99
C GLN A 36 20.76 3.61 2.70
N GLN A 37 19.48 3.97 2.76
CA GLN A 37 18.67 4.24 1.58
C GLN A 37 18.72 3.08 0.58
N ASP A 38 18.68 1.85 1.10
CA ASP A 38 18.76 0.63 0.32
C ASP A 38 17.44 0.41 -0.40
N ASN A 39 17.40 0.67 -1.70
CA ASN A 39 16.20 0.53 -2.51
C ASN A 39 15.69 -0.90 -2.59
N ASP A 40 16.58 -1.88 -2.56
CA ASP A 40 16.18 -3.29 -2.55
C ASP A 40 15.42 -3.61 -1.27
N ALA A 41 15.88 -3.07 -0.14
CA ALA A 41 15.20 -3.26 1.13
C ALA A 41 13.81 -2.61 1.12
N LEU A 42 13.72 -1.40 0.59
CA LEU A 42 12.43 -0.71 0.44
C LEU A 42 11.49 -1.53 -0.43
N HIS A 43 11.99 -2.02 -1.56
CA HIS A 43 11.18 -2.80 -2.49
C HIS A 43 10.65 -4.08 -1.83
N LYS A 44 11.49 -4.79 -1.10
CA LYS A 44 11.08 -6.02 -0.40
C LYS A 44 10.05 -5.71 0.69
N LEU A 45 10.27 -4.64 1.43
CA LEU A 45 9.36 -4.23 2.50
C LEU A 45 7.98 -3.87 1.93
N THR A 46 7.95 -3.07 0.87
CA THR A 46 6.67 -2.65 0.26
C THR A 46 5.98 -3.79 -0.47
N ALA A 47 6.74 -4.62 -1.20
CA ALA A 47 6.17 -5.76 -1.92
C ALA A 47 5.46 -6.73 -0.97
N SER A 48 6.04 -6.99 0.18
CA SER A 48 5.45 -7.91 1.16
C SER A 48 4.18 -7.35 1.81
N HIS A 49 3.91 -6.05 1.67
CA HIS A 49 2.74 -5.39 2.24
C HIS A 49 1.71 -4.96 1.19
N MET A 50 1.93 -5.31 -0.08
CA MET A 50 0.95 -4.96 -1.12
C MET A 50 -0.39 -5.67 -0.95
N ARG A 51 -0.40 -6.87 -0.37
CA ARG A 51 -1.68 -7.53 -0.08
C ARG A 51 -2.52 -6.75 0.93
N LEU A 52 -1.85 -6.07 1.86
CA LEU A 52 -2.52 -5.19 2.80
C LEU A 52 -3.16 -4.00 2.07
N VAL A 53 -2.43 -3.41 1.11
CA VAL A 53 -2.96 -2.33 0.28
C VAL A 53 -4.21 -2.78 -0.46
N ILE A 54 -4.14 -3.95 -1.09
CA ILE A 54 -5.26 -4.48 -1.87
C ILE A 54 -6.47 -4.74 -0.97
N ALA A 55 -6.24 -5.33 0.20
CA ALA A 55 -7.31 -5.62 1.15
C ALA A 55 -7.99 -4.34 1.64
N LEU A 56 -7.20 -3.32 1.95
CA LEU A 56 -7.75 -2.04 2.40
C LEU A 56 -8.48 -1.31 1.27
N ALA A 57 -7.90 -1.33 0.05
CA ALA A 57 -8.55 -0.71 -1.11
C ALA A 57 -9.91 -1.35 -1.39
N ALA A 58 -10.01 -2.68 -1.22
CA ALA A 58 -11.25 -3.39 -1.46
C ALA A 58 -12.38 -2.93 -0.54
N ARG A 59 -12.06 -2.45 0.65
CA ARG A 59 -13.06 -1.94 1.60
C ARG A 59 -13.73 -0.66 1.11
N PHE A 60 -13.10 0.03 0.18
CA PHE A 60 -13.59 1.31 -0.34
C PHE A 60 -14.18 1.19 -1.74
N ASN A 61 -14.45 -0.03 -2.21
CA ASN A 61 -14.92 -0.25 -3.57
C ASN A 61 -16.34 0.31 -3.83
N HIS A 62 -17.10 0.55 -2.78
CA HIS A 62 -18.48 1.03 -2.88
C HIS A 62 -18.61 2.50 -3.23
N TYR A 63 -17.51 3.22 -3.32
CA TYR A 63 -17.54 4.65 -3.66
C TYR A 63 -17.55 4.88 -5.18
N GLY A 64 -17.51 3.82 -5.99
CA GLY A 64 -17.62 3.94 -7.43
C GLY A 64 -16.35 4.39 -8.14
N LEU A 65 -15.22 4.42 -7.43
CA LEU A 65 -13.94 4.77 -8.03
C LEU A 65 -13.22 3.51 -8.52
N PRO A 66 -12.38 3.63 -9.56
CA PRO A 66 -11.66 2.47 -10.08
C PRO A 66 -10.78 1.83 -9.02
N MET A 67 -10.84 0.51 -8.92
CA MET A 67 -10.03 -0.23 -7.95
C MET A 67 -8.54 0.00 -8.16
N SER A 68 -8.11 0.10 -9.44
CA SER A 68 -6.71 0.37 -9.75
C SER A 68 -6.22 1.70 -9.15
N ASP A 69 -7.08 2.71 -9.15
CA ASP A 69 -6.74 4.01 -8.57
C ASP A 69 -6.64 3.93 -7.04
N LEU A 70 -7.56 3.18 -6.43
CA LEU A 70 -7.54 2.98 -4.98
C LEU A 70 -6.26 2.25 -4.55
N ILE A 71 -5.86 1.25 -5.32
CA ILE A 71 -4.63 0.50 -5.05
C ILE A 71 -3.41 1.41 -5.21
N GLN A 72 -3.38 2.23 -6.26
CA GLN A 72 -2.27 3.17 -6.46
C GLN A 72 -2.16 4.16 -5.30
N GLU A 73 -3.27 4.71 -4.88
CA GLU A 73 -3.26 5.65 -3.75
C GLU A 73 -2.86 4.97 -2.45
N GLY A 74 -3.30 3.73 -2.27
CA GLY A 74 -2.87 2.94 -1.11
C GLY A 74 -1.38 2.67 -1.14
N HIS A 75 -0.82 2.43 -2.31
CA HIS A 75 0.62 2.23 -2.47
C HIS A 75 1.40 3.50 -2.12
N VAL A 76 0.88 4.67 -2.51
CA VAL A 76 1.49 5.94 -2.11
C VAL A 76 1.53 6.05 -0.59
N GLY A 77 0.43 5.68 0.08
CA GLY A 77 0.39 5.66 1.55
C GLY A 77 1.39 4.69 2.15
N LEU A 78 1.56 3.54 1.52
CA LEU A 78 2.54 2.55 1.97
C LEU A 78 3.98 3.11 1.88
N LEU A 79 4.29 3.81 0.80
CA LEU A 79 5.61 4.44 0.64
C LEU A 79 5.83 5.55 1.67
N GLU A 80 4.79 6.32 1.98
CA GLU A 80 4.86 7.31 3.05
C GLU A 80 5.16 6.66 4.39
N ALA A 81 4.50 5.54 4.66
CA ALA A 81 4.75 4.80 5.88
C ALA A 81 6.21 4.35 5.96
N ALA A 82 6.74 3.81 4.86
CA ALA A 82 8.13 3.36 4.82
C ALA A 82 9.11 4.50 5.06
N ALA A 83 8.81 5.69 4.51
CA ALA A 83 9.67 6.86 4.69
C ALA A 83 9.70 7.36 6.12
N ARG A 84 8.62 7.17 6.87
CA ARG A 84 8.46 7.74 8.20
C ARG A 84 8.58 6.73 9.34
N PHE A 85 8.65 5.45 9.00
CA PHE A 85 8.67 4.39 10.01
C PHE A 85 9.95 4.44 10.84
N GLU A 86 9.78 4.29 12.14
CA GLU A 86 10.89 4.22 13.09
C GLU A 86 11.05 2.78 13.56
N PRO A 87 12.03 2.03 12.98
CA PRO A 87 12.16 0.59 13.26
C PRO A 87 12.45 0.26 14.72
N GLU A 88 12.99 1.21 15.48
CA GLU A 88 13.31 1.01 16.90
C GLU A 88 12.08 0.93 17.79
N ARG A 89 10.93 1.35 17.30
CA ARG A 89 9.68 1.27 18.06
C ARG A 89 9.12 -0.15 18.02
N GLU A 90 8.33 -0.51 19.00
CA GLU A 90 7.78 -1.87 19.12
C GLU A 90 6.65 -2.15 18.15
N VAL A 91 6.11 -1.14 17.50
CA VAL A 91 5.00 -1.30 16.56
C VAL A 91 5.46 -1.99 15.28
N ARG A 92 4.68 -2.96 14.81
CA ARG A 92 4.94 -3.62 13.54
C ARG A 92 4.72 -2.65 12.39
N PHE A 93 5.50 -2.81 11.33
CA PHE A 93 5.36 -1.97 10.15
C PHE A 93 3.95 -2.06 9.54
N SER A 94 3.35 -3.25 9.50
CA SER A 94 2.00 -3.42 8.96
C SER A 94 0.96 -2.59 9.71
N THR A 95 1.07 -2.52 11.03
CA THR A 95 0.16 -1.71 11.85
C THR A 95 0.31 -0.23 11.54
N TYR A 96 1.55 0.23 11.47
CA TYR A 96 1.84 1.62 11.14
C TYR A 96 1.40 1.97 9.72
N ALA A 97 1.70 1.09 8.77
CA ALA A 97 1.37 1.30 7.36
C ALA A 97 -0.14 1.36 7.12
N THR A 98 -0.93 0.61 7.89
CA THR A 98 -2.38 0.63 7.75
C THR A 98 -2.95 2.04 7.88
N TRP A 99 -2.42 2.83 8.81
CA TRP A 99 -2.84 4.22 8.99
C TRP A 99 -2.59 5.06 7.74
N TRP A 100 -1.38 4.95 7.18
CA TRP A 100 -1.00 5.73 6.02
C TRP A 100 -1.74 5.30 4.76
N ILE A 101 -1.90 3.99 4.59
CA ILE A 101 -2.63 3.44 3.43
C ILE A 101 -4.07 3.93 3.45
N ARG A 102 -4.73 3.78 4.59
CA ARG A 102 -6.12 4.19 4.74
C ARG A 102 -6.27 5.69 4.54
N ALA A 103 -5.39 6.48 5.14
CA ALA A 103 -5.45 7.94 5.01
C ALA A 103 -5.29 8.39 3.56
N SER A 104 -4.37 7.77 2.81
CA SER A 104 -4.16 8.11 1.41
C SER A 104 -5.37 7.76 0.55
N ILE A 105 -5.97 6.59 0.77
CA ILE A 105 -7.16 6.17 0.03
C ILE A 105 -8.34 7.09 0.35
N GLN A 106 -8.57 7.39 1.62
CA GLN A 106 -9.66 8.26 2.04
C GLN A 106 -9.50 9.67 1.48
N ASP A 107 -8.28 10.18 1.49
CA ASP A 107 -8.00 11.50 0.93
C ASP A 107 -8.30 11.53 -0.57
N TYR A 108 -7.91 10.50 -1.29
CA TYR A 108 -8.21 10.37 -2.71
C TYR A 108 -9.73 10.35 -2.95
N ILE A 109 -10.46 9.58 -2.16
CA ILE A 109 -11.92 9.49 -2.29
C ILE A 109 -12.55 10.87 -2.04
N LEU A 110 -12.13 11.57 -1.01
CA LEU A 110 -12.68 12.88 -0.68
C LEU A 110 -12.40 13.90 -1.78
N ARG A 111 -11.21 13.89 -2.35
CA ARG A 111 -10.87 14.82 -3.44
C ARG A 111 -11.73 14.57 -4.65
N ASN A 112 -11.93 13.31 -5.03
CA ASN A 112 -12.75 12.96 -6.19
C ASN A 112 -14.22 13.21 -5.94
N TRP A 113 -14.69 12.96 -4.74
CA TRP A 113 -16.08 13.20 -4.37
C TRP A 113 -16.41 14.70 -4.44
N SER A 114 -15.51 15.54 -3.95
CA SER A 114 -15.67 17.00 -4.01
C SER A 114 -15.76 17.49 -5.45
N ILE A 115 -14.92 16.94 -6.35
CA ILE A 115 -14.93 17.30 -7.77
C ILE A 115 -16.25 16.91 -8.40
N VAL A 116 -16.76 15.73 -8.11
CA VAL A 116 -18.05 15.27 -8.63
C VAL A 116 -19.19 16.17 -8.17
N ARG A 117 -19.18 16.55 -6.88
CA ARG A 117 -20.21 17.46 -6.33
C ARG A 117 -20.18 18.83 -6.96
N THR A 118 -19.02 19.37 -7.22
CA THR A 118 -18.90 20.69 -7.85
C THR A 118 -19.19 20.64 -9.33
N GLY A 119 -19.00 19.47 -9.96
CA GLY A 119 -19.28 19.29 -11.39
C GLY A 119 -20.74 19.10 -11.71
N THR A 120 -21.55 18.89 -10.71
CA THR A 120 -22.99 18.77 -10.91
C THR A 120 -23.70 20.10 -10.63
#